data_241dcebbe1ccb1c8f20bd8bd63a9e471
#
_entry.id   241dcebbe1ccb1c8f20bd8bd63a9e471
#
_cell.length_a   1.000
_cell.length_b   1.000
_cell.length_c   1.000
_cell.angle_alpha   90.00
_cell.angle_beta   90.00
_cell.angle_gamma   90.00
#
_symmetry.space_group_name_H-M   'P 1'
#
loop_
_entity.id
_entity.type
_entity.pdbx_description
1 polymer ?
#
loop_
_entity_poly.entity_id
_entity_poly.type
_entity_poly.pdbx_seq_one_letter_code
_entity_poly.pdbx_strand_id
1 'polypeptide(L)'
;MQTPRLRDGSRIVSVSSIMSEPTPPRATRSPATWLGLFLALFGMVLARQLVGYIWPGQNFTGAIFKELGMWLVGIALVAVIKAGEGLPLRSVGIGTAPIAKSILWGLVIAVVAIVVAAVLVNLTGYTGGEGGKFMQSLPLWFTTLIVIRAGVVEELCYRGYAIERLHAFGLPRWLAALVPLVIFGVAHWTGGWANIVIALALGGVFVVFYLWRRDLVANMIGHFLIDFVGNILPKLGGG
;
A
#
# COMPACT_ATOMS: atom_id res chain seq x y z
N MET A 1 -57.20 53.66 0.18
CA MET A 1 -57.21 52.19 0.03
C MET A 1 -55.88 51.78 -0.64
N GLN A 2 -54.86 51.43 0.17
CA GLN A 2 -53.56 51.00 -0.33
C GLN A 2 -53.48 49.51 -0.20
N THR A 3 -53.21 48.81 -1.29
CA THR A 3 -52.97 47.35 -1.35
C THR A 3 -51.53 47.04 -0.96
N PRO A 4 -51.26 46.07 -0.09
CA PRO A 4 -49.88 45.68 0.26
C PRO A 4 -49.28 44.81 -0.84
N ARG A 5 -48.08 45.17 -1.32
CA ARG A 5 -47.23 44.34 -2.19
C ARG A 5 -46.64 43.21 -1.37
N LEU A 6 -46.99 41.98 -1.67
CA LEU A 6 -46.29 40.79 -1.22
C LEU A 6 -44.95 40.65 -1.99
N ARG A 7 -43.82 40.81 -1.30
CA ARG A 7 -42.48 40.44 -1.79
C ARG A 7 -42.36 38.94 -1.64
N ASP A 8 -42.59 38.19 -2.68
CA ASP A 8 -42.23 36.77 -2.76
C ASP A 8 -40.74 36.67 -3.10
N GLY A 9 -39.94 36.37 -2.06
CA GLY A 9 -38.50 36.17 -2.13
C GLY A 9 -38.14 34.70 -2.05
N SER A 10 -38.71 33.83 -2.85
CA SER A 10 -38.29 32.44 -2.99
C SER A 10 -36.91 32.38 -3.67
N ARG A 11 -35.84 32.41 -2.91
CA ARG A 11 -34.53 32.00 -3.39
C ARG A 11 -34.59 30.53 -3.74
N ILE A 12 -34.70 30.23 -5.01
CA ILE A 12 -34.47 28.90 -5.54
C ILE A 12 -32.97 28.60 -5.28
N VAL A 13 -32.69 27.89 -4.19
CA VAL A 13 -31.36 27.34 -3.95
C VAL A 13 -31.14 26.28 -5.01
N SER A 14 -30.25 26.54 -5.96
CA SER A 14 -29.94 25.61 -7.04
C SER A 14 -29.42 24.30 -6.41
N VAL A 15 -30.03 23.17 -6.78
CA VAL A 15 -29.65 21.83 -6.35
C VAL A 15 -28.17 21.53 -6.69
N SER A 16 -27.59 22.23 -7.65
CA SER A 16 -26.16 22.14 -8.00
C SER A 16 -25.21 22.64 -6.90
N SER A 17 -25.68 23.56 -6.02
CA SER A 17 -24.86 24.04 -4.90
C SER A 17 -24.83 23.09 -3.68
N ILE A 18 -25.74 22.10 -3.64
CA ILE A 18 -25.81 21.11 -2.55
C ILE A 18 -24.96 19.87 -2.88
N MET A 19 -24.57 19.66 -4.12
CA MET A 19 -23.84 18.47 -4.59
C MET A 19 -22.36 18.70 -4.92
N SER A 20 -21.78 19.86 -4.61
CA SER A 20 -20.34 20.03 -4.70
C SER A 20 -19.70 19.37 -3.47
N GLU A 21 -19.39 18.08 -3.57
CA GLU A 21 -18.43 17.49 -2.64
C GLU A 21 -17.17 18.35 -2.62
N PRO A 22 -16.65 18.72 -1.42
CA PRO A 22 -15.43 19.49 -1.34
C PRO A 22 -14.32 18.70 -2.05
N THR A 23 -13.77 19.26 -3.12
CA THR A 23 -12.64 18.68 -3.83
C THR A 23 -11.56 18.39 -2.80
N PRO A 24 -11.08 17.13 -2.66
CA PRO A 24 -10.07 16.85 -1.67
C PRO A 24 -8.85 17.75 -1.91
N PRO A 25 -8.22 18.28 -0.84
CA PRO A 25 -7.07 19.17 -0.99
C PRO A 25 -6.02 18.48 -1.87
N ARG A 26 -5.67 19.12 -2.97
CA ARG A 26 -4.67 18.59 -3.91
C ARG A 26 -3.31 18.63 -3.24
N ALA A 27 -2.60 17.50 -3.28
CA ALA A 27 -1.19 17.48 -2.92
C ALA A 27 -0.43 18.52 -3.75
N THR A 28 0.25 19.41 -3.08
CA THR A 28 1.07 20.43 -3.73
C THR A 28 2.41 19.83 -4.14
N ARG A 29 3.08 20.41 -5.16
CA ARG A 29 4.46 20.04 -5.53
C ARG A 29 5.46 20.63 -4.51
N SER A 30 5.27 20.30 -3.23
CA SER A 30 6.12 20.78 -2.14
C SER A 30 7.38 19.92 -1.97
N PRO A 31 8.46 20.43 -1.35
CA PRO A 31 9.61 19.61 -0.98
C PRO A 31 9.22 18.39 -0.13
N ALA A 32 8.23 18.52 0.74
CA ALA A 32 7.70 17.41 1.55
C ALA A 32 7.12 16.31 0.68
N THR A 33 6.37 16.66 -0.37
CA THR A 33 5.78 15.67 -1.30
C THR A 33 6.86 14.95 -2.10
N TRP A 34 7.92 15.63 -2.52
CA TRP A 34 9.06 14.99 -3.19
C TRP A 34 9.81 14.03 -2.27
N LEU A 35 10.06 14.46 -1.01
CA LEU A 35 10.64 13.57 0.01
C LEU A 35 9.74 12.35 0.24
N GLY A 36 8.43 12.54 0.36
CA GLY A 36 7.48 11.44 0.51
C GLY A 36 7.48 10.47 -0.67
N LEU A 37 7.54 10.96 -1.92
CA LEU A 37 7.68 10.11 -3.10
C LEU A 37 8.99 9.32 -3.10
N PHE A 38 10.09 9.96 -2.73
CA PHE A 38 11.37 9.27 -2.61
C PHE A 38 11.30 8.16 -1.54
N LEU A 39 10.77 8.46 -0.36
CA LEU A 39 10.58 7.48 0.72
C LEU A 39 9.63 6.34 0.29
N ALA A 40 8.51 6.66 -0.35
CA ALA A 40 7.54 5.67 -0.79
C ALA A 40 8.07 4.72 -1.86
N LEU A 41 8.84 5.22 -2.83
CA LEU A 41 9.34 4.43 -3.95
C LEU A 41 10.63 3.68 -3.62
N PHE A 42 11.51 4.27 -2.81
CA PHE A 42 12.87 3.76 -2.62
C PHE A 42 13.25 3.52 -1.16
N GLY A 43 12.54 4.12 -0.19
CA GLY A 43 12.93 4.12 1.22
C GLY A 43 13.14 2.72 1.80
N MET A 44 12.21 1.78 1.54
CA MET A 44 12.33 0.41 2.04
C MET A 44 13.48 -0.37 1.38
N VAL A 45 13.68 -0.18 0.08
CA VAL A 45 14.81 -0.81 -0.64
C VAL A 45 16.14 -0.30 -0.09
N LEU A 46 16.25 1.02 0.09
CA LEU A 46 17.47 1.64 0.63
C LEU A 46 17.72 1.22 2.08
N ALA A 47 16.71 1.19 2.93
CA ALA A 47 16.83 0.71 4.31
C ALA A 47 17.35 -0.73 4.35
N ARG A 48 16.77 -1.62 3.50
CA ARG A 48 17.20 -3.02 3.39
C ARG A 48 18.65 -3.14 2.89
N GLN A 49 19.05 -2.38 1.89
CA GLN A 49 20.40 -2.41 1.32
C GLN A 49 21.43 -1.86 2.30
N LEU A 50 21.15 -0.73 2.96
CA LEU A 50 22.03 -0.13 3.96
C LEU A 50 22.29 -1.10 5.12
N VAL A 51 21.23 -1.68 5.68
CA VAL A 51 21.37 -2.67 6.75
C VAL A 51 22.10 -3.91 6.24
N GLY A 52 21.82 -4.38 5.02
CA GLY A 52 22.54 -5.52 4.42
C GLY A 52 24.02 -5.27 4.19
N TYR A 53 24.41 -4.02 3.98
CA TYR A 53 25.82 -3.62 3.90
C TYR A 53 26.51 -3.67 5.27
N ILE A 54 25.84 -3.20 6.34
CA ILE A 54 26.37 -3.17 7.72
C ILE A 54 26.36 -4.58 8.34
N TRP A 55 25.31 -5.36 8.12
CA TRP A 55 25.14 -6.75 8.59
C TRP A 55 24.97 -7.69 7.39
N PRO A 56 26.06 -8.10 6.74
CA PRO A 56 26.00 -9.00 5.60
C PRO A 56 25.47 -10.38 5.97
N GLY A 57 24.81 -11.01 5.00
CA GLY A 57 24.23 -12.33 5.18
C GLY A 57 22.84 -12.35 5.80
N GLN A 58 22.35 -13.57 6.01
CA GLN A 58 21.01 -13.82 6.57
C GLN A 58 21.18 -14.18 8.05
N ASN A 59 21.05 -13.19 8.92
CA ASN A 59 21.13 -13.37 10.38
C ASN A 59 20.00 -12.61 11.08
N PHE A 60 19.63 -13.05 12.28
CA PHE A 60 18.49 -12.51 13.00
C PHE A 60 18.67 -11.04 13.39
N THR A 61 19.87 -10.64 13.80
CA THR A 61 20.18 -9.23 14.13
C THR A 61 19.96 -8.32 12.92
N GLY A 62 20.52 -8.69 11.77
CA GLY A 62 20.31 -7.95 10.53
C GLY A 62 18.83 -7.91 10.11
N ALA A 63 18.07 -8.99 10.37
CA ALA A 63 16.63 -9.01 10.10
C ALA A 63 15.88 -8.00 10.98
N ILE A 64 16.22 -7.89 12.29
CA ILE A 64 15.63 -6.88 13.19
C ILE A 64 15.88 -5.46 12.69
N PHE A 65 17.13 -5.13 12.33
CA PHE A 65 17.47 -3.79 11.87
C PHE A 65 16.82 -3.45 10.50
N LYS A 66 16.71 -4.43 9.59
CA LYS A 66 15.97 -4.28 8.34
C LYS A 66 14.50 -3.95 8.61
N GLU A 67 13.89 -4.69 9.52
CA GLU A 67 12.49 -4.51 9.86
C GLU A 67 12.23 -3.16 10.53
N LEU A 68 13.08 -2.76 11.48
CA LEU A 68 13.03 -1.42 12.10
C LEU A 68 13.16 -0.31 11.06
N GLY A 69 14.12 -0.43 10.13
CA GLY A 69 14.30 0.53 9.05
C GLY A 69 13.06 0.67 8.16
N MET A 70 12.40 -0.43 7.83
CA MET A 70 11.17 -0.40 7.02
C MET A 70 9.98 0.20 7.77
N TRP A 71 9.82 -0.08 9.06
CA TRP A 71 8.82 0.58 9.91
C TRP A 71 9.08 2.08 10.01
N LEU A 72 10.34 2.50 10.16
CA LEU A 72 10.70 3.92 10.19
C LEU A 72 10.34 4.64 8.90
N VAL A 73 10.49 3.99 7.74
CA VAL A 73 10.01 4.54 6.44
C VAL A 73 8.50 4.78 6.48
N GLY A 74 7.71 3.81 6.96
CA GLY A 74 6.26 3.97 7.10
C GLY A 74 5.87 5.11 8.02
N ILE A 75 6.51 5.20 9.19
CA ILE A 75 6.29 6.28 10.17
C ILE A 75 6.66 7.64 9.58
N ALA A 76 7.82 7.73 8.92
CA ALA A 76 8.27 8.95 8.26
C ALA A 76 7.29 9.40 7.17
N LEU A 77 6.74 8.44 6.40
CA LEU A 77 5.76 8.75 5.38
C LEU A 77 4.44 9.28 5.96
N VAL A 78 3.98 8.72 7.07
CA VAL A 78 2.82 9.26 7.81
C VAL A 78 3.11 10.67 8.32
N ALA A 79 4.32 10.92 8.83
CA ALA A 79 4.73 12.27 9.27
C ALA A 79 4.76 13.25 8.08
N VAL A 80 5.27 12.85 6.92
CA VAL A 80 5.22 13.65 5.69
C VAL A 80 3.78 14.00 5.33
N ILE A 81 2.85 13.04 5.32
CA ILE A 81 1.44 13.29 5.00
C ILE A 81 0.82 14.28 6.00
N LYS A 82 1.03 14.05 7.30
CA LYS A 82 0.33 14.81 8.34
C LYS A 82 0.97 16.17 8.61
N ALA A 83 2.28 16.22 8.78
CA ALA A 83 3.01 17.41 9.18
C ALA A 83 3.63 18.15 7.97
N GLY A 84 4.14 17.41 6.97
CA GLY A 84 4.78 18.02 5.81
C GLY A 84 3.79 18.53 4.76
N GLU A 85 2.72 17.77 4.49
CA GLU A 85 1.71 18.12 3.50
C GLU A 85 0.43 18.72 4.13
N GLY A 86 0.21 18.54 5.43
CA GLY A 86 -1.02 18.98 6.11
C GLY A 86 -2.27 18.21 5.69
N LEU A 87 -2.11 17.00 5.13
CA LEU A 87 -3.20 16.24 4.53
C LEU A 87 -3.75 15.16 5.47
N PRO A 88 -5.05 14.86 5.37
CA PRO A 88 -5.64 13.74 6.10
C PRO A 88 -5.20 12.39 5.49
N LEU A 89 -5.24 11.31 6.28
CA LEU A 89 -4.93 9.95 5.79
C LEU A 89 -5.90 9.46 4.72
N ARG A 90 -7.09 10.07 4.60
CA ARG A 90 -8.00 9.84 3.47
C ARG A 90 -7.38 10.21 2.12
N SER A 91 -6.38 11.08 2.10
CA SER A 91 -5.65 11.46 0.88
C SER A 91 -4.86 10.30 0.26
N VAL A 92 -4.63 9.25 1.03
CA VAL A 92 -3.96 8.01 0.60
C VAL A 92 -4.87 6.77 0.68
N GLY A 93 -6.19 6.96 0.81
CA GLY A 93 -7.17 5.88 0.79
C GLY A 93 -7.45 5.24 2.15
N ILE A 94 -6.95 5.77 3.27
CA ILE A 94 -7.27 5.28 4.62
C ILE A 94 -8.55 5.95 5.13
N GLY A 95 -9.53 5.15 5.56
CA GLY A 95 -10.81 5.65 6.09
C GLY A 95 -11.74 6.20 5.01
N THR A 96 -11.61 5.74 3.77
CA THR A 96 -12.50 6.10 2.65
C THR A 96 -13.77 5.25 2.61
N ALA A 97 -13.77 4.09 3.29
CA ALA A 97 -14.89 3.18 3.40
C ALA A 97 -15.16 2.79 4.87
N PRO A 98 -16.38 2.33 5.22
CA PRO A 98 -16.65 1.71 6.50
C PRO A 98 -15.79 0.45 6.70
N ILE A 99 -15.28 0.23 7.92
CA ILE A 99 -14.34 -0.88 8.23
C ILE A 99 -14.88 -2.25 7.83
N ALA A 100 -16.17 -2.51 8.01
CA ALA A 100 -16.78 -3.79 7.62
C ALA A 100 -16.70 -4.03 6.10
N LYS A 101 -16.84 -2.97 5.28
CA LYS A 101 -16.65 -3.07 3.82
C LYS A 101 -15.19 -3.28 3.47
N SER A 102 -14.27 -2.63 4.16
CA SER A 102 -12.83 -2.84 3.95
C SER A 102 -12.42 -4.26 4.30
N ILE A 103 -12.95 -4.84 5.38
CA ILE A 103 -12.71 -6.24 5.74
C ILE A 103 -13.25 -7.17 4.65
N LEU A 104 -14.51 -6.99 4.22
CA LEU A 104 -15.10 -7.82 3.17
C LEU A 104 -14.28 -7.79 1.86
N TRP A 105 -13.90 -6.60 1.41
CA TRP A 105 -13.08 -6.45 0.21
C TRP A 105 -11.65 -6.96 0.40
N GLY A 106 -11.09 -6.82 1.59
CA GLY A 106 -9.80 -7.41 1.95
C GLY A 106 -9.81 -8.94 1.83
N LEU A 107 -10.88 -9.59 2.27
CA LEU A 107 -11.07 -11.04 2.07
C LEU A 107 -11.19 -11.41 0.59
N VAL A 108 -11.94 -10.64 -0.20
CA VAL A 108 -12.05 -10.86 -1.66
C VAL A 108 -10.69 -10.72 -2.34
N ILE A 109 -9.94 -9.67 -2.02
CA ILE A 109 -8.59 -9.44 -2.53
C ILE A 109 -7.68 -10.61 -2.16
N ALA A 110 -7.72 -11.09 -0.90
CA ALA A 110 -6.92 -12.21 -0.45
C ALA A 110 -7.21 -13.49 -1.25
N VAL A 111 -8.48 -13.82 -1.47
CA VAL A 111 -8.87 -15.00 -2.26
C VAL A 111 -8.34 -14.90 -3.69
N VAL A 112 -8.53 -13.75 -4.36
CA VAL A 112 -8.03 -13.54 -5.72
C VAL A 112 -6.50 -13.65 -5.75
N ALA A 113 -5.80 -13.00 -4.80
CA ALA A 113 -4.35 -13.02 -4.71
C ALA A 113 -3.80 -14.44 -4.44
N ILE A 114 -4.44 -15.22 -3.55
CA ILE A 114 -4.07 -16.62 -3.27
C ILE A 114 -4.21 -17.50 -4.52
N VAL A 115 -5.30 -17.35 -5.27
CA VAL A 115 -5.49 -18.11 -6.53
C VAL A 115 -4.41 -17.73 -7.53
N VAL A 116 -4.14 -16.44 -7.73
CA VAL A 116 -3.08 -15.99 -8.64
C VAL A 116 -1.70 -16.50 -8.20
N ALA A 117 -1.39 -16.42 -6.89
CA ALA A 117 -0.14 -16.94 -6.34
C ALA A 117 -0.01 -18.44 -6.57
N ALA A 118 -1.05 -19.23 -6.28
CA ALA A 118 -1.03 -20.67 -6.47
C ALA A 118 -0.77 -21.06 -7.94
N VAL A 119 -1.44 -20.39 -8.87
CA VAL A 119 -1.21 -20.62 -10.32
C VAL A 119 0.24 -20.29 -10.69
N LEU A 120 0.75 -19.12 -10.28
CA LEU A 120 2.09 -18.69 -10.66
C LEU A 120 3.18 -19.53 -10.00
N VAL A 121 3.01 -19.92 -8.74
CA VAL A 121 3.95 -20.83 -8.05
C VAL A 121 4.02 -22.17 -8.79
N ASN A 122 2.89 -22.75 -9.19
CA ASN A 122 2.87 -23.98 -9.98
C ASN A 122 3.52 -23.81 -11.36
N LEU A 123 3.26 -22.71 -12.06
CA LEU A 123 3.82 -22.46 -13.39
C LEU A 123 5.33 -22.18 -13.37
N THR A 124 5.81 -21.50 -12.33
CA THR A 124 7.22 -21.08 -12.23
C THR A 124 8.09 -22.06 -11.44
N GLY A 125 7.49 -22.98 -10.68
CA GLY A 125 8.20 -23.86 -9.75
C GLY A 125 8.84 -23.09 -8.58
N TYR A 126 8.35 -21.90 -8.25
CA TYR A 126 8.93 -21.06 -7.20
C TYR A 126 8.77 -21.66 -5.80
N THR A 127 9.88 -21.83 -5.08
CA THR A 127 9.92 -22.46 -3.74
C THR A 127 10.35 -21.49 -2.63
N GLY A 128 10.32 -20.17 -2.90
CA GLY A 128 10.77 -19.15 -1.93
C GLY A 128 12.29 -18.90 -1.93
N GLY A 129 13.09 -19.78 -2.49
CA GLY A 129 14.56 -19.66 -2.50
C GLY A 129 15.18 -19.55 -1.10
N GLU A 130 16.38 -19.02 -1.02
CA GLU A 130 17.10 -18.82 0.26
C GLU A 130 16.38 -17.82 1.18
N GLY A 131 15.75 -16.78 0.61
CA GLY A 131 14.95 -15.81 1.38
C GLY A 131 13.76 -16.47 2.07
N GLY A 132 13.07 -17.37 1.39
CA GLY A 132 11.95 -18.14 1.96
C GLY A 132 12.41 -19.08 3.07
N LYS A 133 13.51 -19.81 2.87
CA LYS A 133 14.12 -20.67 3.91
C LYS A 133 14.48 -19.85 5.16
N PHE A 134 15.11 -18.69 4.97
CA PHE A 134 15.45 -17.81 6.08
C PHE A 134 14.20 -17.29 6.79
N MET A 135 13.17 -16.87 6.05
CA MET A 135 11.89 -16.47 6.63
C MET A 135 11.28 -17.59 7.50
N GLN A 136 11.35 -18.84 7.02
CA GLN A 136 10.88 -20.00 7.79
C GLN A 136 11.71 -20.29 9.04
N SER A 137 12.99 -19.94 9.09
CA SER A 137 13.86 -20.11 10.28
C SER A 137 13.62 -19.04 11.36
N LEU A 138 12.97 -17.91 11.02
CA LEU A 138 12.71 -16.84 11.99
C LEU A 138 11.63 -17.24 13.01
N PRO A 139 11.68 -16.70 14.25
CA PRO A 139 10.62 -16.92 15.24
C PRO A 139 9.25 -16.48 14.71
N LEU A 140 8.19 -17.20 15.07
CA LEU A 140 6.81 -16.93 14.61
C LEU A 140 6.37 -15.48 14.87
N TRP A 141 6.65 -14.96 16.08
CA TRP A 141 6.29 -13.57 16.43
C TRP A 141 6.96 -12.55 15.51
N PHE A 142 8.22 -12.80 15.12
CA PHE A 142 8.96 -11.89 14.26
C PHE A 142 8.49 -11.98 12.79
N THR A 143 8.23 -13.21 12.31
CA THR A 143 7.59 -13.42 11.00
C THR A 143 6.23 -12.71 10.93
N THR A 144 5.44 -12.77 12.01
CA THR A 144 4.15 -12.07 12.09
C THR A 144 4.32 -10.55 11.99
N LEU A 145 5.34 -9.99 12.66
CA LEU A 145 5.66 -8.56 12.57
C LEU A 145 6.03 -8.16 11.12
N ILE A 146 6.84 -8.97 10.43
CA ILE A 146 7.20 -8.75 9.02
C ILE A 146 5.96 -8.75 8.13
N VAL A 147 5.06 -9.72 8.30
CA VAL A 147 3.84 -9.86 7.50
C VAL A 147 2.88 -8.67 7.74
N ILE A 148 2.72 -8.23 9.00
CA ILE A 148 1.94 -7.03 9.31
C ILE A 148 2.55 -5.79 8.64
N ARG A 149 3.88 -5.61 8.76
CA ARG A 149 4.57 -4.49 8.13
C ARG A 149 4.40 -4.53 6.60
N ALA A 150 4.52 -5.69 5.97
CA ALA A 150 4.34 -5.81 4.52
C ALA A 150 2.95 -5.32 4.12
N GLY A 151 1.89 -5.85 4.73
CA GLY A 151 0.52 -5.42 4.45
C GLY A 151 0.28 -3.92 4.71
N VAL A 152 0.88 -3.34 5.74
CA VAL A 152 0.62 -1.94 6.11
C VAL A 152 1.53 -0.98 5.36
N VAL A 153 2.85 -1.16 5.47
CA VAL A 153 3.82 -0.16 5.00
C VAL A 153 3.98 -0.22 3.48
N GLU A 154 3.99 -1.41 2.89
CA GLU A 154 4.12 -1.54 1.43
C GLU A 154 2.88 -1.01 0.72
N GLU A 155 1.67 -1.29 1.21
CA GLU A 155 0.45 -0.72 0.65
C GLU A 155 0.42 0.80 0.81
N LEU A 156 0.80 1.32 1.99
CA LEU A 156 0.89 2.77 2.21
C LEU A 156 1.85 3.44 1.22
N CYS A 157 3.03 2.86 1.01
CA CYS A 157 4.06 3.39 0.13
C CYS A 157 3.64 3.33 -1.34
N TYR A 158 3.38 2.11 -1.84
CA TYR A 158 3.24 1.89 -3.28
C TYR A 158 1.84 2.19 -3.82
N ARG A 159 0.76 1.91 -3.06
CA ARG A 159 -0.61 2.15 -3.52
C ARG A 159 -1.17 3.45 -2.97
N GLY A 160 -1.09 3.66 -1.68
CA GLY A 160 -1.65 4.84 -1.04
C GLY A 160 -0.94 6.13 -1.44
N TYR A 161 0.35 6.24 -1.12
CA TYR A 161 1.08 7.49 -1.31
C TYR A 161 1.54 7.70 -2.76
N ALA A 162 2.28 6.75 -3.32
CA ALA A 162 2.91 6.95 -4.63
C ALA A 162 1.88 7.19 -5.73
N ILE A 163 0.82 6.37 -5.83
CA ILE A 163 -0.23 6.54 -6.86
C ILE A 163 -0.91 7.90 -6.72
N GLU A 164 -1.34 8.26 -5.50
CA GLU A 164 -2.08 9.49 -5.28
C GLU A 164 -1.24 10.74 -5.54
N ARG A 165 0.05 10.74 -5.19
CA ARG A 165 0.93 11.90 -5.41
C ARG A 165 1.40 12.02 -6.86
N LEU A 166 1.73 10.91 -7.52
CA LEU A 166 2.05 10.90 -8.95
C LEU A 166 0.85 11.36 -9.79
N HIS A 167 -0.36 10.91 -9.44
CA HIS A 167 -1.58 11.38 -10.09
C HIS A 167 -1.83 12.88 -9.83
N ALA A 168 -1.64 13.35 -8.62
CA ALA A 168 -1.75 14.78 -8.28
C ALA A 168 -0.70 15.64 -9.03
N PHE A 169 0.43 15.07 -9.43
CA PHE A 169 1.44 15.72 -10.28
C PHE A 169 1.08 15.75 -11.76
N GLY A 170 -0.06 15.19 -12.14
CA GLY A 170 -0.60 15.24 -13.51
C GLY A 170 -0.40 13.94 -14.31
N LEU A 171 0.17 12.88 -13.75
CA LEU A 171 0.22 11.60 -14.44
C LEU A 171 -1.21 11.01 -14.55
N PRO A 172 -1.59 10.43 -15.69
CA PRO A 172 -2.83 9.67 -15.78
C PRO A 172 -2.81 8.52 -14.77
N ARG A 173 -3.97 8.15 -14.20
CA ARG A 173 -4.04 7.20 -13.07
C ARG A 173 -3.36 5.86 -13.36
N TRP A 174 -3.49 5.34 -14.58
CA TRP A 174 -2.85 4.09 -14.96
C TRP A 174 -1.31 4.17 -14.93
N LEU A 175 -0.73 5.28 -15.36
CA LEU A 175 0.73 5.48 -15.33
C LEU A 175 1.22 5.76 -13.91
N ALA A 176 0.46 6.54 -13.13
CA ALA A 176 0.73 6.77 -11.71
C ALA A 176 0.73 5.46 -10.90
N ALA A 177 -0.03 4.45 -11.33
CA ALA A 177 -0.06 3.12 -10.71
C ALA A 177 1.02 2.18 -11.27
N LEU A 178 1.33 2.27 -12.56
CA LEU A 178 2.34 1.42 -13.21
C LEU A 178 3.74 1.67 -12.64
N VAL A 179 4.12 2.94 -12.42
CA VAL A 179 5.44 3.31 -11.90
C VAL A 179 5.75 2.61 -10.56
N PRO A 180 4.94 2.77 -9.49
CA PRO A 180 5.22 2.08 -8.23
C PRO A 180 5.06 0.55 -8.35
N LEU A 181 4.20 0.03 -9.23
CA LEU A 181 4.05 -1.41 -9.46
C LEU A 181 5.35 -2.01 -10.00
N VAL A 182 5.97 -1.38 -11.00
CA VAL A 182 7.24 -1.85 -11.57
C VAL A 182 8.35 -1.80 -10.52
N ILE A 183 8.46 -0.71 -9.77
CA ILE A 183 9.46 -0.58 -8.70
C ILE A 183 9.24 -1.65 -7.63
N PHE A 184 8.00 -1.89 -7.21
CA PHE A 184 7.63 -2.93 -6.27
C PHE A 184 8.05 -4.32 -6.76
N GLY A 185 7.73 -4.67 -8.01
CA GLY A 185 8.11 -5.97 -8.59
C GLY A 185 9.62 -6.15 -8.67
N VAL A 186 10.34 -5.12 -9.16
CA VAL A 186 11.81 -5.14 -9.24
C VAL A 186 12.45 -5.23 -7.85
N ALA A 187 11.87 -4.62 -6.81
CA ALA A 187 12.37 -4.71 -5.44
C ALA A 187 12.40 -6.16 -4.90
N HIS A 188 11.69 -7.10 -5.55
CA HIS A 188 11.68 -8.52 -5.22
C HIS A 188 12.76 -9.35 -5.94
N TRP A 189 13.70 -8.70 -6.63
CA TRP A 189 14.77 -9.32 -7.44
C TRP A 189 15.62 -10.35 -6.70
N THR A 190 15.79 -10.22 -5.37
CA THR A 190 16.59 -11.16 -4.56
C THR A 190 16.00 -12.58 -4.49
N GLY A 191 14.72 -12.75 -4.80
CA GLY A 191 14.07 -14.06 -4.93
C GLY A 191 14.13 -14.64 -6.35
N GLY A 192 14.87 -13.98 -7.28
CA GLY A 192 14.99 -14.39 -8.67
C GLY A 192 13.81 -13.92 -9.55
N TRP A 193 13.87 -14.23 -10.84
CA TRP A 193 12.87 -13.79 -11.83
C TRP A 193 11.43 -14.23 -11.50
N ALA A 194 11.27 -15.45 -10.99
CA ALA A 194 9.96 -15.97 -10.63
C ALA A 194 9.32 -15.13 -9.52
N ASN A 195 10.10 -14.70 -8.53
CA ASN A 195 9.63 -13.81 -7.46
C ASN A 195 9.23 -12.42 -8.00
N ILE A 196 9.97 -11.89 -8.98
CA ILE A 196 9.60 -10.64 -9.65
C ILE A 196 8.25 -10.78 -10.35
N VAL A 197 8.05 -11.87 -11.11
CA VAL A 197 6.79 -12.11 -11.84
C VAL A 197 5.62 -12.27 -10.86
N ILE A 198 5.80 -13.03 -9.79
CA ILE A 198 4.79 -13.20 -8.74
C ILE A 198 4.47 -11.86 -8.09
N ALA A 199 5.49 -11.09 -7.70
CA ALA A 199 5.30 -9.78 -7.08
C ALA A 199 4.61 -8.77 -8.02
N LEU A 200 4.94 -8.77 -9.32
CA LEU A 200 4.24 -7.94 -10.31
C LEU A 200 2.77 -8.34 -10.46
N ALA A 201 2.48 -9.62 -10.52
CA ALA A 201 1.11 -10.10 -10.69
C ALA A 201 0.25 -9.82 -9.45
N LEU A 202 0.75 -10.16 -8.25
CA LEU A 202 0.06 -9.86 -6.99
C LEU A 202 -0.06 -8.36 -6.77
N GLY A 203 1.03 -7.63 -7.02
CA GLY A 203 1.02 -6.18 -7.00
C GLY A 203 0.00 -5.58 -7.96
N GLY A 204 -0.19 -6.19 -9.13
CA GLY A 204 -1.21 -5.83 -10.12
C GLY A 204 -2.63 -6.04 -9.58
N VAL A 205 -2.90 -7.15 -8.90
CA VAL A 205 -4.20 -7.40 -8.23
C VAL A 205 -4.49 -6.24 -7.24
N PHE A 206 -3.56 -5.91 -6.36
CA PHE A 206 -3.73 -4.80 -5.39
C PHE A 206 -3.91 -3.45 -6.07
N VAL A 207 -3.17 -3.18 -7.16
CA VAL A 207 -3.33 -1.95 -7.95
C VAL A 207 -4.73 -1.86 -8.54
N VAL A 208 -5.24 -2.92 -9.18
CA VAL A 208 -6.58 -2.93 -9.78
C VAL A 208 -7.65 -2.65 -8.72
N PHE A 209 -7.60 -3.34 -7.58
CA PHE A 209 -8.54 -3.10 -6.49
C PHE A 209 -8.42 -1.68 -5.92
N TYR A 210 -7.20 -1.17 -5.73
CA TYR A 210 -7.00 0.19 -5.25
C TYR A 210 -7.53 1.25 -6.22
N LEU A 211 -7.26 1.12 -7.51
CA LEU A 211 -7.78 2.03 -8.52
C LEU A 211 -9.30 2.02 -8.60
N TRP A 212 -9.91 0.85 -8.39
CA TRP A 212 -11.37 0.70 -8.41
C TRP A 212 -12.04 1.21 -7.13
N ARG A 213 -11.52 0.85 -5.94
CA ARG A 213 -12.20 1.11 -4.67
C ARG A 213 -11.61 2.29 -3.90
N ARG A 214 -10.34 2.59 -4.13
CA ARG A 214 -9.56 3.57 -3.36
C ARG A 214 -9.61 3.33 -1.85
N ASP A 215 -9.72 2.07 -1.45
CA ASP A 215 -9.78 1.60 -0.07
C ASP A 215 -8.47 0.91 0.29
N LEU A 216 -7.53 1.69 0.87
CA LEU A 216 -6.21 1.18 1.23
C LEU A 216 -6.27 0.16 2.35
N VAL A 217 -7.26 0.27 3.26
CA VAL A 217 -7.43 -0.68 4.37
C VAL A 217 -7.80 -2.06 3.84
N ALA A 218 -8.66 -2.14 2.82
CA ALA A 218 -8.97 -3.40 2.15
C ALA A 218 -7.72 -4.04 1.52
N ASN A 219 -6.89 -3.22 0.85
CA ASN A 219 -5.62 -3.70 0.31
C ASN A 219 -4.68 -4.22 1.40
N MET A 220 -4.52 -3.46 2.50
CA MET A 220 -3.69 -3.86 3.65
C MET A 220 -4.12 -5.21 4.23
N ILE A 221 -5.43 -5.42 4.38
CA ILE A 221 -6.00 -6.70 4.87
C ILE A 221 -5.73 -7.83 3.86
N GLY A 222 -5.97 -7.59 2.58
CA GLY A 222 -5.73 -8.58 1.52
C GLY A 222 -4.26 -9.00 1.44
N HIS A 223 -3.35 -8.04 1.52
CA HIS A 223 -1.90 -8.28 1.51
C HIS A 223 -1.44 -9.04 2.76
N PHE A 224 -1.89 -8.60 3.94
CA PHE A 224 -1.62 -9.34 5.17
C PHE A 224 -2.08 -10.81 5.07
N LEU A 225 -3.27 -11.06 4.55
CA LEU A 225 -3.83 -12.41 4.51
C LEU A 225 -3.09 -13.32 3.51
N ILE A 226 -2.66 -12.83 2.36
CA ILE A 226 -1.87 -13.66 1.43
C ILE A 226 -0.50 -13.97 2.02
N ASP A 227 0.15 -13.01 2.65
CA ASP A 227 1.43 -13.21 3.32
C ASP A 227 1.31 -14.12 4.54
N PHE A 228 0.18 -14.04 5.26
CA PHE A 228 -0.14 -14.97 6.35
C PHE A 228 -0.20 -16.40 5.84
N VAL A 229 -0.93 -16.65 4.74
CA VAL A 229 -1.03 -17.97 4.13
C VAL A 229 0.33 -18.47 3.64
N GLY A 230 1.15 -17.61 3.05
CA GLY A 230 2.45 -17.99 2.50
C GLY A 230 3.56 -18.19 3.54
N ASN A 231 3.54 -17.42 4.65
CA ASN A 231 4.68 -17.36 5.57
C ASN A 231 4.37 -17.81 7.00
N ILE A 232 3.12 -17.67 7.48
CA ILE A 232 2.75 -17.99 8.86
C ILE A 232 2.06 -19.36 8.95
N LEU A 233 1.10 -19.62 8.07
CA LEU A 233 0.34 -20.87 8.10
C LEU A 233 1.23 -22.12 8.01
N PRO A 234 2.29 -22.20 7.17
CA PRO A 234 3.20 -23.33 7.15
C PRO A 234 3.92 -23.57 8.49
N LYS A 235 4.28 -22.49 9.21
CA LYS A 235 4.90 -22.59 10.54
C LYS A 235 3.97 -23.15 11.62
N LEU A 236 2.66 -22.90 11.50
CA LEU A 236 1.65 -23.40 12.44
C LEU A 236 1.31 -24.88 12.18
N GLY A 237 1.49 -25.35 10.94
CA GLY A 237 1.24 -26.73 10.54
C GLY A 237 2.36 -27.73 10.88
N GLY A 238 3.45 -27.29 11.52
CA GLY A 238 4.53 -28.19 11.94
C GLY A 238 5.40 -28.69 10.76
N GLY A 239 5.64 -27.83 9.75
CA GLY A 239 6.52 -28.09 8.62
C GLY A 239 7.98 -28.20 9.02
#